data_975bbeabdf32d74ed9387dbc9c30ab4e
#
_entry.id   975bbeabdf32d74ed9387dbc9c30ab4e
#
_cell.length_a   1.000
_cell.length_b   1.000
_cell.length_c   1.000
_cell.angle_alpha   90.00
_cell.angle_beta   90.00
_cell.angle_gamma   90.00
#
_symmetry.space_group_name_H-M   'P 1'
#
loop_
_entity.id
_entity.type
_entity.pdbx_description
1 polymer ?
#
loop_
_entity_poly.entity_id
_entity_poly.type
_entity_poly.pdbx_seq_one_letter_code
_entity_poly.pdbx_strand_id
1 'polypeptide(L)'
;MNQDTICAIATAQGGAIGSIRVSGPEAISITSRIFKPAKAGKLFNDQKPYTLTFGCIYDGEEIIDEVLVSLFRAPHSYTGENSTEITCHGSSYILQQVMQLLIKNGCRMAQPGEYTQRAFLNGKMDLSQAEAVADLIASSSAATHRLATVSYTHLRAHETDSYL
;
A
#
# COMPACT_ATOMS: atom_id res chain seq x y z
N MET A 1 -4.29 11.45 19.94
CA MET A 1 -4.19 12.12 18.64
C MET A 1 -4.96 11.33 17.60
N ASN A 2 -5.85 12.01 16.92
CA ASN A 2 -6.65 11.33 15.90
C ASN A 2 -5.79 11.09 14.67
N GLN A 3 -5.62 9.84 14.31
CA GLN A 3 -4.82 9.46 13.14
C GLN A 3 -5.72 8.93 12.05
N ASP A 4 -5.52 9.45 10.86
CA ASP A 4 -6.22 8.97 9.67
C ASP A 4 -5.77 7.57 9.32
N THR A 5 -6.62 6.86 8.59
CA THR A 5 -6.22 5.62 7.94
C THR A 5 -5.57 5.98 6.60
N ILE A 6 -4.38 5.45 6.37
CA ILE A 6 -3.58 5.74 5.19
C ILE A 6 -3.40 4.51 4.32
N CYS A 7 -3.17 4.75 3.03
CA CYS A 7 -2.90 3.68 2.08
C CYS A 7 -1.81 4.09 1.09
N ALA A 8 -1.10 3.11 0.59
CA ALA A 8 -0.07 3.32 -0.44
C ALA A 8 0.23 2.02 -1.17
N ILE A 9 0.70 2.16 -2.39
CA ILE A 9 1.24 1.03 -3.15
C ILE A 9 2.62 0.73 -2.56
N ALA A 10 2.82 -0.51 -2.10
CA ALA A 10 4.00 -0.92 -1.36
C ALA A 10 5.05 -1.62 -2.23
N THR A 11 4.71 -1.95 -3.46
CA THR A 11 5.62 -2.65 -4.39
C THR A 11 6.01 -1.75 -5.55
N ALA A 12 7.15 -2.07 -6.16
CA ALA A 12 7.58 -1.38 -7.37
C ALA A 12 6.61 -1.67 -8.52
N GLN A 13 6.52 -0.74 -9.46
CA GLN A 13 5.66 -0.90 -10.64
C GLN A 13 6.27 -1.90 -11.62
N GLY A 14 5.41 -2.55 -12.38
CA GLY A 14 5.81 -3.43 -13.49
C GLY A 14 6.02 -4.88 -13.14
N GLY A 15 5.84 -5.27 -11.89
CA GLY A 15 5.90 -6.66 -11.49
C GLY A 15 4.60 -7.42 -11.78
N ALA A 16 4.64 -8.73 -11.69
CA ALA A 16 3.45 -9.58 -11.86
C ALA A 16 2.45 -9.40 -10.72
N ILE A 17 2.93 -9.01 -9.55
CA ILE A 17 2.15 -8.83 -8.33
C ILE A 17 2.37 -7.42 -7.81
N GLY A 18 1.29 -6.79 -7.38
CA GLY A 18 1.35 -5.51 -6.68
C GLY A 18 0.71 -5.62 -5.32
N SER A 19 1.20 -4.82 -4.37
CA SER A 19 0.69 -4.84 -3.00
C SER A 19 0.34 -3.43 -2.56
N ILE A 20 -0.79 -3.30 -1.88
CA ILE A 20 -1.25 -2.04 -1.29
C ILE A 20 -1.35 -2.24 0.20
N ARG A 21 -0.72 -1.36 0.96
CA ARG A 21 -0.76 -1.39 2.42
C ARG A 21 -1.73 -0.34 2.92
N VAL A 22 -2.59 -0.75 3.85
CA VAL A 22 -3.54 0.13 4.53
C VAL A 22 -3.24 0.07 6.02
N SER A 23 -3.15 1.22 6.67
CA SER A 23 -2.84 1.27 8.11
C SER A 23 -3.60 2.40 8.79
N GLY A 24 -4.14 2.11 9.95
CA GLY A 24 -4.86 3.09 10.75
C GLY A 24 -6.04 2.49 11.47
N PRO A 25 -6.78 3.32 12.23
CA PRO A 25 -7.90 2.83 13.04
C PRO A 25 -8.99 2.14 12.23
N GLU A 26 -9.19 2.56 10.99
CA GLU A 26 -10.27 2.02 10.14
C GLU A 26 -9.75 1.13 9.01
N ALA A 27 -8.50 0.68 9.08
CA ALA A 27 -7.91 -0.12 8.00
C ALA A 27 -8.74 -1.38 7.69
N ILE A 28 -9.15 -2.10 8.72
CA ILE A 28 -9.90 -3.35 8.55
C ILE A 28 -11.32 -3.05 8.06
N SER A 29 -11.99 -2.05 8.64
CA SER A 29 -13.37 -1.72 8.24
C SER A 29 -13.44 -1.17 6.81
N ILE A 30 -12.49 -0.32 6.42
CA ILE A 30 -12.45 0.21 5.06
C ILE A 30 -12.16 -0.91 4.05
N THR A 31 -11.19 -1.76 4.34
CA THR A 31 -10.88 -2.90 3.48
C THR A 31 -12.09 -3.81 3.33
N SER A 32 -12.84 -4.05 4.40
CA SER A 32 -14.02 -4.93 4.35
C SER A 32 -15.14 -4.38 3.48
N ARG A 33 -15.20 -3.06 3.28
CA ARG A 33 -16.23 -2.45 2.43
C ARG A 33 -16.01 -2.74 0.95
N ILE A 34 -14.78 -2.99 0.54
CA ILE A 34 -14.44 -3.21 -0.88
C ILE A 34 -14.03 -4.66 -1.16
N PHE A 35 -13.92 -5.49 -0.14
CA PHE A 35 -13.41 -6.86 -0.25
C PHE A 35 -14.46 -7.86 0.22
N LYS A 36 -14.67 -8.90 -0.59
CA LYS A 36 -15.54 -10.02 -0.21
C LYS A 36 -14.73 -11.32 -0.28
N PRO A 37 -14.61 -12.04 0.85
CA PRO A 37 -13.97 -13.35 0.85
C PRO A 37 -14.66 -14.31 -0.12
N ALA A 38 -13.87 -15.16 -0.78
CA ALA A 38 -14.40 -16.13 -1.74
C ALA A 38 -15.26 -17.20 -1.05
N LYS A 39 -14.93 -17.52 0.20
CA LYS A 39 -15.67 -18.54 0.94
C LYS A 39 -16.99 -17.96 1.47
N ALA A 40 -18.10 -18.57 1.08
CA ALA A 40 -19.42 -18.14 1.51
C ALA A 40 -19.56 -18.16 3.03
N GLY A 41 -20.22 -17.12 3.58
CA GLY A 41 -20.47 -17.00 5.01
C GLY A 41 -19.29 -16.48 5.83
N LYS A 42 -18.16 -16.19 5.18
CA LYS A 42 -16.97 -15.66 5.85
C LYS A 42 -17.02 -14.14 5.80
N LEU A 43 -16.82 -13.49 6.95
CA LEU A 43 -16.73 -12.03 7.01
C LEU A 43 -15.28 -11.64 7.28
N PHE A 44 -14.77 -10.69 6.52
CA PHE A 44 -13.38 -10.27 6.64
C PHE A 44 -13.09 -9.69 8.03
N ASN A 45 -13.99 -8.87 8.57
CA ASN A 45 -13.82 -8.27 9.89
C ASN A 45 -13.64 -9.29 11.02
N ASP A 46 -14.14 -10.49 10.84
CA ASP A 46 -14.10 -11.53 11.86
C ASP A 46 -12.87 -12.42 11.76
N GLN A 47 -11.98 -12.15 10.80
CA GLN A 47 -10.81 -12.97 10.60
C GLN A 47 -9.80 -12.75 11.74
N LYS A 48 -9.07 -13.81 12.06
CA LYS A 48 -8.00 -13.76 13.06
C LYS A 48 -6.83 -12.95 12.49
N PRO A 49 -6.05 -12.29 13.38
CA PRO A 49 -4.83 -11.61 12.92
C PRO A 49 -3.84 -12.61 12.31
N TYR A 50 -3.00 -12.12 11.42
CA TYR A 50 -2.02 -12.90 10.66
C TYR A 50 -2.63 -13.93 9.72
N THR A 51 -3.84 -13.69 9.25
CA THR A 51 -4.47 -14.59 8.28
C THR A 51 -4.43 -13.99 6.89
N LEU A 52 -4.35 -14.87 5.90
CA LEU A 52 -4.53 -14.53 4.49
C LEU A 52 -5.93 -14.97 4.08
N THR A 53 -6.65 -14.06 3.46
CA THR A 53 -7.99 -14.33 2.96
C THR A 53 -8.03 -14.09 1.46
N PHE A 54 -8.41 -15.10 0.70
CA PHE A 54 -8.62 -14.98 -0.74
C PHE A 54 -10.03 -14.45 -1.02
N GLY A 55 -10.15 -13.58 -2.00
CA GLY A 55 -11.43 -13.03 -2.39
C GLY A 55 -11.30 -12.03 -3.51
N CYS A 56 -12.30 -11.17 -3.64
CA CYS A 56 -12.36 -10.18 -4.71
C CYS A 56 -12.55 -8.77 -4.17
N ILE A 57 -11.95 -7.81 -4.86
CA ILE A 57 -12.22 -6.40 -4.68
C ILE A 57 -13.35 -6.00 -5.62
N TYR A 58 -14.31 -5.27 -5.08
CA TYR A 58 -15.50 -4.84 -5.80
C TYR A 58 -15.61 -3.31 -5.82
N ASP A 59 -16.03 -2.79 -6.97
CA ASP A 59 -16.55 -1.44 -7.07
C ASP A 59 -18.05 -1.58 -7.38
N GLY A 60 -18.87 -1.41 -6.35
CA GLY A 60 -20.29 -1.75 -6.45
C GLY A 60 -20.46 -3.25 -6.72
N GLU A 61 -20.98 -3.60 -7.88
CA GLU A 61 -21.15 -5.00 -8.29
C GLU A 61 -20.03 -5.48 -9.21
N GLU A 62 -19.18 -4.58 -9.67
CA GLU A 62 -18.10 -4.91 -10.59
C GLU A 62 -16.88 -5.46 -9.85
N ILE A 63 -16.38 -6.60 -10.31
CA ILE A 63 -15.15 -7.18 -9.77
C ILE A 63 -13.96 -6.46 -10.41
N ILE A 64 -13.12 -5.88 -9.56
CA ILE A 64 -11.90 -5.21 -10.01
C ILE A 64 -10.75 -6.22 -10.14
N ASP A 65 -10.59 -7.09 -9.14
CA ASP A 65 -9.52 -8.09 -9.16
C ASP A 65 -9.77 -9.17 -8.12
N GLU A 66 -9.21 -10.35 -8.35
CA GLU A 66 -9.10 -11.39 -7.35
C GLU A 66 -7.81 -11.16 -6.57
N VAL A 67 -7.89 -11.14 -5.24
CA VAL A 67 -6.80 -10.69 -4.39
C VAL A 67 -6.63 -11.59 -3.17
N LEU A 68 -5.46 -11.47 -2.54
CA LEU A 68 -5.20 -12.00 -1.21
C LEU A 68 -5.08 -10.82 -0.25
N VAL A 69 -5.76 -10.88 0.87
CA VAL A 69 -5.68 -9.83 1.89
C VAL A 69 -5.10 -10.40 3.18
N SER A 70 -4.02 -9.80 3.64
CA SER A 70 -3.43 -10.08 4.95
C SER A 70 -4.03 -9.12 5.95
N LEU A 71 -4.34 -9.59 7.15
CA LEU A 71 -4.93 -8.79 8.20
C LEU A 71 -4.04 -8.79 9.43
N PHE A 72 -3.77 -7.59 9.95
CA PHE A 72 -2.98 -7.39 11.17
C PHE A 72 -3.74 -6.52 12.14
N ARG A 73 -3.84 -6.94 13.40
CA ARG A 73 -4.52 -6.16 14.43
C ARG A 73 -3.50 -5.50 15.35
N ALA A 74 -3.80 -4.26 15.73
CA ALA A 74 -2.97 -3.51 16.67
C ALA A 74 -2.78 -4.31 17.97
N PRO A 75 -1.59 -4.28 18.57
CA PRO A 75 -0.37 -3.59 18.15
C PRO A 75 0.54 -4.45 17.25
N HIS A 76 0.08 -5.61 16.80
CA HIS A 76 0.89 -6.62 16.10
C HIS A 76 0.92 -6.37 14.59
N SER A 77 1.55 -5.26 14.20
CA SER A 77 1.73 -4.85 12.81
C SER A 77 3.01 -4.02 12.69
N TYR A 78 3.41 -3.71 11.47
CA TYR A 78 4.58 -2.87 11.23
C TYR A 78 4.43 -1.50 11.89
N THR A 79 3.28 -0.87 11.73
CA THR A 79 3.01 0.47 12.27
C THR A 79 2.54 0.45 13.72
N GLY A 80 2.19 -0.70 14.27
CA GLY A 80 1.53 -0.80 15.57
C GLY A 80 0.03 -0.54 15.50
N GLU A 81 -0.50 -0.25 14.33
CA GLU A 81 -1.93 0.00 14.10
C GLU A 81 -2.61 -1.21 13.46
N ASN A 82 -3.94 -1.21 13.41
CA ASN A 82 -4.64 -2.15 12.54
C ASN A 82 -4.19 -1.93 11.12
N SER A 83 -3.90 -2.99 10.40
CA SER A 83 -3.36 -2.91 9.05
C SER A 83 -3.90 -4.03 8.19
N THR A 84 -4.00 -3.74 6.89
CA THR A 84 -4.25 -4.76 5.88
C THR A 84 -3.24 -4.61 4.76
N GLU A 85 -2.98 -5.71 4.08
CA GLU A 85 -2.13 -5.71 2.89
C GLU A 85 -2.89 -6.43 1.80
N ILE A 86 -3.19 -5.72 0.71
CA ILE A 86 -3.96 -6.25 -0.41
C ILE A 86 -2.97 -6.60 -1.52
N THR A 87 -2.87 -7.88 -1.84
CA THR A 87 -2.00 -8.38 -2.90
C THR A 87 -2.84 -8.64 -4.14
N CYS A 88 -2.60 -7.86 -5.18
CA CYS A 88 -3.34 -7.90 -6.44
C CYS A 88 -2.40 -8.19 -7.61
N HIS A 89 -2.98 -8.32 -8.80
CA HIS A 89 -2.18 -8.36 -10.02
C HIS A 89 -1.45 -7.03 -10.19
N GLY A 90 -0.22 -7.08 -10.71
CA GLY A 90 0.69 -5.93 -10.76
C GLY A 90 0.38 -4.90 -11.84
N SER A 91 -0.81 -4.92 -12.40
CA SER A 91 -1.25 -3.94 -13.38
C SER A 91 -1.38 -2.57 -12.72
N SER A 92 -0.77 -1.54 -13.33
CA SER A 92 -0.93 -0.16 -12.86
C SER A 92 -2.39 0.25 -12.81
N TYR A 93 -3.18 -0.19 -13.77
CA TYR A 93 -4.61 0.09 -13.82
C TYR A 93 -5.33 -0.47 -12.59
N ILE A 94 -5.10 -1.74 -12.28
CA ILE A 94 -5.74 -2.40 -11.13
C ILE A 94 -5.31 -1.73 -9.82
N LEU A 95 -4.02 -1.47 -9.63
CA LEU A 95 -3.51 -0.83 -8.43
C LEU A 95 -4.12 0.55 -8.22
N GLN A 96 -4.24 1.34 -9.28
CA GLN A 96 -4.87 2.66 -9.20
C GLN A 96 -6.36 2.56 -8.89
N GLN A 97 -7.05 1.59 -9.45
CA GLN A 97 -8.47 1.37 -9.15
C GLN A 97 -8.68 1.04 -7.67
N VAL A 98 -7.87 0.15 -7.13
CA VAL A 98 -7.97 -0.22 -5.71
C VAL A 98 -7.63 0.97 -4.82
N MET A 99 -6.59 1.73 -5.15
CA MET A 99 -6.23 2.94 -4.40
C MET A 99 -7.39 3.94 -4.38
N GLN A 100 -8.02 4.18 -5.51
CA GLN A 100 -9.16 5.09 -5.60
C GLN A 100 -10.34 4.62 -4.76
N LEU A 101 -10.60 3.32 -4.74
CA LEU A 101 -11.66 2.74 -3.90
C LEU A 101 -11.37 2.94 -2.41
N LEU A 102 -10.12 2.74 -2.00
CA LEU A 102 -9.72 2.95 -0.62
C LEU A 102 -9.89 4.41 -0.21
N ILE A 103 -9.46 5.34 -1.06
CA ILE A 103 -9.60 6.78 -0.80
C ILE A 103 -11.07 7.17 -0.73
N LYS A 104 -11.88 6.66 -1.64
CA LYS A 104 -13.32 6.91 -1.65
C LYS A 104 -14.00 6.44 -0.36
N ASN A 105 -13.48 5.38 0.24
CA ASN A 105 -14.04 4.80 1.46
C ASN A 105 -13.40 5.32 2.75
N GLY A 106 -12.56 6.35 2.67
CA GLY A 106 -12.07 7.05 3.84
C GLY A 106 -10.57 6.99 4.09
N CYS A 107 -9.81 6.29 3.25
CA CYS A 107 -8.35 6.34 3.34
C CYS A 107 -7.80 7.64 2.80
N ARG A 108 -6.64 8.03 3.31
CA ARG A 108 -5.82 9.09 2.75
C ARG A 108 -4.55 8.48 2.19
N MET A 109 -4.04 9.03 1.09
CA MET A 109 -2.76 8.56 0.56
C MET A 109 -1.64 8.88 1.55
N ALA A 110 -0.79 7.89 1.82
CA ALA A 110 0.32 8.05 2.75
C ALA A 110 1.37 9.01 2.19
N GLN A 111 1.99 9.76 3.09
CA GLN A 111 3.18 10.56 2.78
C GLN A 111 4.41 9.66 2.76
N PRO A 112 5.47 10.04 2.01
CA PRO A 112 6.73 9.27 2.06
C PRO A 112 7.22 9.14 3.50
N GLY A 113 7.53 7.90 3.90
CA GLY A 113 8.02 7.62 5.25
C GLY A 113 6.96 7.60 6.35
N GLU A 114 5.69 7.78 6.02
CA GLU A 114 4.64 7.89 7.04
C GLU A 114 4.42 6.58 7.79
N TYR A 115 4.54 5.43 7.13
CA TYR A 115 4.42 4.14 7.84
C TYR A 115 5.51 3.98 8.89
N THR A 116 6.74 4.35 8.55
CA THR A 116 7.87 4.30 9.48
C THR A 116 7.69 5.29 10.61
N GLN A 117 7.20 6.49 10.32
CA GLN A 117 6.90 7.48 11.34
C GLN A 117 5.88 6.95 12.35
N ARG A 118 4.82 6.32 11.86
CA ARG A 118 3.80 5.73 12.74
C ARG A 118 4.36 4.56 13.55
N ALA A 119 5.21 3.73 12.95
CA ALA A 119 5.87 2.64 13.67
C ALA A 119 6.73 3.18 14.81
N PHE A 120 7.49 4.24 14.57
CA PHE A 120 8.29 4.88 15.60
C PHE A 120 7.40 5.45 16.71
N LEU A 121 6.37 6.21 16.36
CA LEU A 121 5.47 6.82 17.33
C LEU A 121 4.72 5.78 18.17
N ASN A 122 4.49 4.60 17.63
CA ASN A 122 3.81 3.51 18.33
C ASN A 122 4.78 2.54 19.01
N GLY A 123 6.06 2.92 19.11
CA GLY A 123 7.06 2.14 19.83
C GLY A 123 7.50 0.85 19.15
N LYS A 124 7.28 0.72 17.84
CA LYS A 124 7.62 -0.49 17.08
C LYS A 124 9.07 -0.49 16.61
N MET A 125 9.72 0.65 16.64
CA MET A 125 11.15 0.78 16.32
C MET A 125 11.73 1.93 17.11
N ASP A 126 13.05 1.89 17.33
CA ASP A 126 13.75 2.98 18.00
C ASP A 126 14.13 4.11 17.03
N LEU A 127 14.64 5.20 17.56
CA LEU A 127 14.99 6.36 16.75
C LEU A 127 16.07 6.04 15.71
N SER A 128 17.07 5.25 16.06
CA SER A 128 18.13 4.86 15.13
C SER A 128 17.58 4.08 13.95
N GLN A 129 16.68 3.15 14.21
CA GLN A 129 16.02 2.37 13.16
C GLN A 129 15.18 3.26 12.25
N ALA A 130 14.42 4.17 12.84
CA ALA A 130 13.58 5.10 12.07
C ALA A 130 14.43 6.03 11.20
N GLU A 131 15.54 6.54 11.73
CA GLU A 131 16.46 7.38 10.97
C GLU A 131 17.10 6.61 9.82
N ALA A 132 17.49 5.36 10.03
CA ALA A 132 18.06 4.52 8.98
C ALA A 132 17.08 4.30 7.82
N VAL A 133 15.80 4.05 8.12
CA VAL A 133 14.78 3.89 7.10
C VAL A 133 14.53 5.20 6.38
N ALA A 134 14.47 6.32 7.11
CA ALA A 134 14.28 7.64 6.51
C ALA A 134 15.42 7.98 5.54
N ASP A 135 16.67 7.64 5.92
CA ASP A 135 17.83 7.84 5.06
C ASP A 135 17.76 7.00 3.79
N LEU A 136 17.31 5.75 3.90
CA LEU A 136 17.11 4.89 2.74
C LEU A 136 16.03 5.44 1.79
N ILE A 137 14.94 5.95 2.32
CA ILE A 137 13.87 6.55 1.53
C ILE A 137 14.39 7.79 0.81
N ALA A 138 15.11 8.65 1.51
CA ALA A 138 15.68 9.86 0.92
C ALA A 138 16.71 9.52 -0.17
N SER A 139 17.57 8.55 0.05
CA SER A 139 18.56 8.09 -0.93
C SER A 139 17.89 7.52 -2.17
N SER A 140 16.86 6.69 -2.00
CA SER A 140 16.12 6.11 -3.11
C SER A 140 15.40 7.18 -3.93
N SER A 141 14.77 8.16 -3.27
CA SER A 141 14.11 9.27 -3.95
C SER A 141 15.10 10.13 -4.72
N ALA A 142 16.25 10.44 -4.14
CA ALA A 142 17.30 11.21 -4.81
C ALA A 142 17.85 10.46 -6.01
N ALA A 143 18.11 9.17 -5.89
CA ALA A 143 18.59 8.33 -6.97
C ALA A 143 17.57 8.25 -8.10
N THR A 144 16.31 8.05 -7.79
CA THR A 144 15.24 8.00 -8.77
C THR A 144 15.12 9.33 -9.52
N HIS A 145 15.20 10.45 -8.81
CA HIS A 145 15.14 11.77 -9.41
C HIS A 145 16.31 12.00 -10.36
N ARG A 146 17.52 11.62 -9.95
CA ARG A 146 18.70 11.76 -10.81
C ARG A 146 18.59 10.92 -12.08
N LEU A 147 18.12 9.69 -11.96
CA LEU A 147 17.92 8.81 -13.12
C LEU A 147 16.87 9.38 -14.08
N ALA A 148 15.77 9.87 -13.55
CA ALA A 148 14.72 10.49 -14.37
C ALA A 148 15.25 11.70 -15.12
N THR A 149 16.05 12.55 -14.46
CA THR A 149 16.64 13.74 -15.06
C THR A 149 17.63 13.36 -16.17
N VAL A 150 18.47 12.36 -15.94
CA VAL A 150 19.42 11.87 -16.93
C VAL A 150 18.68 11.30 -18.14
N SER A 151 17.67 10.49 -17.94
CA SER A 151 16.86 9.91 -19.02
C SER A 151 16.20 10.99 -19.87
N TYR A 152 15.62 12.01 -19.22
CA TYR A 152 14.98 13.13 -19.90
C TYR A 152 16.00 13.91 -20.75
N THR A 153 17.17 14.17 -20.20
CA THR A 153 18.25 14.86 -20.92
C THR A 153 18.69 14.05 -22.14
N HIS A 154 18.82 12.74 -22.01
CA HIS A 154 19.16 11.86 -23.12
C HIS A 154 18.09 11.88 -24.21
N LEU A 155 16.83 11.80 -23.85
CA LEU A 155 15.73 11.87 -24.82
C LEU A 155 15.78 13.17 -25.62
N ARG A 156 16.04 14.28 -24.96
CA ARG A 156 16.15 15.58 -25.65
C ARG A 156 17.36 15.66 -26.57
N ALA A 157 18.45 15.01 -26.18
CA ALA A 157 19.68 15.03 -27.00
C ALA A 157 19.57 14.15 -28.24
N HIS A 158 18.86 13.03 -28.14
CA HIS A 158 18.81 12.02 -29.21
C HIS A 158 17.47 11.94 -29.93
N GLU A 159 16.49 12.71 -29.54
CA GLU A 159 15.16 12.88 -30.14
C GLU A 159 14.34 11.60 -30.36
N THR A 160 14.91 10.60 -31.00
CA THR A 160 14.19 9.42 -31.48
C THR A 160 14.59 8.16 -30.75
N ASP A 161 15.46 8.23 -29.77
CA ASP A 161 15.88 7.05 -29.05
C ASP A 161 14.73 6.50 -28.22
N SER A 162 14.53 5.22 -28.33
CA SER A 162 13.52 4.50 -27.60
C SER A 162 14.06 4.10 -26.24
N TYR A 163 13.30 4.40 -25.17
CA TYR A 163 13.66 4.03 -23.83
C TYR A 163 12.65 3.04 -23.28
N LEU A 164 13.19 2.00 -22.69
CA LEU A 164 12.38 0.95 -22.08
C LEU A 164 12.47 0.99 -20.57
#